data_aa52a9cf33bf2cd165a6be47b7cab53b
#
_entry.id   aa52a9cf33bf2cd165a6be47b7cab53b
#
_cell.length_a   1.000
_cell.length_b   1.000
_cell.length_c   1.000
_cell.angle_alpha   90.00
_cell.angle_beta   90.00
_cell.angle_gamma   90.00
#
_symmetry.space_group_name_H-M   'P 1'
#
loop_
_entity.id
_entity.type
_entity.pdbx_description
1 polymer ?
#
loop_
_entity_poly.entity_id
_entity_poly.type
_entity_poly.pdbx_seq_one_letter_code
_entity_poly.pdbx_strand_id
1 'polypeptide(L)'
;MADTDAESRQLWSPTREEYTQLWKDSRLSIPPLIRIPAAALTSFTLGMALGLAHGSKMAGLRFRAEHAHRLPTTTTGWYLYHKSKNYHLAFGGLKEGVKVGARLSVLSTAMFCAENLFDVYRGTKDIFSTVMASLAVAGGFSFWNRFSAAETARTARKGLKFGLAYGAIQDVVSLAKGRPVSYVEWIRRHIGKATQLDEKTTT
;
A
#
# COMPACT_ATOMS: atom_id res chain seq x y z
N MET A 1 14.40 -33.97 26.78
CA MET A 1 13.66 -33.66 25.51
C MET A 1 12.54 -32.64 25.75
N ALA A 2 11.84 -32.64 26.89
CA ALA A 2 10.79 -31.63 27.19
C ALA A 2 11.35 -30.24 27.57
N ASP A 3 12.53 -30.15 28.18
CA ASP A 3 13.17 -28.89 28.58
C ASP A 3 13.70 -28.08 27.36
N THR A 4 14.23 -28.74 26.35
CA THR A 4 14.68 -28.09 25.10
C THR A 4 13.54 -27.48 24.30
N ASP A 5 12.36 -28.08 24.37
CA ASP A 5 11.16 -27.55 23.69
C ASP A 5 10.53 -26.37 24.46
N ALA A 6 10.70 -26.31 25.78
CA ALA A 6 10.26 -25.19 26.60
C ALA A 6 11.19 -23.97 26.40
N GLU A 7 12.51 -24.21 26.36
CA GLU A 7 13.52 -23.19 26.14
C GLU A 7 13.46 -22.61 24.73
N SER A 8 13.21 -23.43 23.71
CA SER A 8 12.98 -22.97 22.32
C SER A 8 11.70 -22.16 22.17
N ARG A 9 10.66 -22.46 22.95
CA ARG A 9 9.41 -21.65 22.95
C ARG A 9 9.59 -20.31 23.67
N GLN A 10 10.43 -20.24 24.71
CA GLN A 10 10.76 -18.96 25.37
C GLN A 10 11.59 -18.04 24.47
N LEU A 11 12.48 -18.59 23.64
CA LEU A 11 13.26 -17.82 22.67
C LEU A 11 12.40 -17.20 21.54
N TRP A 12 11.17 -17.66 21.36
CA TRP A 12 10.26 -17.21 20.29
C TRP A 12 9.10 -16.32 20.76
N SER A 13 8.88 -16.18 22.05
CA SER A 13 7.86 -15.27 22.59
C SER A 13 8.55 -14.03 23.18
N PRO A 14 8.59 -12.90 22.45
CA PRO A 14 9.15 -11.66 22.98
C PRO A 14 8.40 -11.26 24.24
N THR A 15 9.15 -10.81 25.25
CA THR A 15 8.61 -10.32 26.51
C THR A 15 7.69 -9.12 26.28
N ARG A 16 6.80 -8.83 27.25
CA ARG A 16 5.86 -7.70 27.14
C ARG A 16 6.58 -6.37 26.91
N GLU A 17 7.77 -6.21 27.42
CA GLU A 17 8.61 -5.02 27.26
C GLU A 17 9.19 -4.93 25.83
N GLU A 18 9.65 -6.04 25.27
CA GLU A 18 10.11 -6.13 23.90
C GLU A 18 8.98 -5.85 22.90
N TYR A 19 7.77 -6.35 23.15
CA TYR A 19 6.59 -5.99 22.36
C TYR A 19 6.31 -4.47 22.39
N THR A 20 6.35 -3.86 23.58
CA THR A 20 6.10 -2.41 23.68
C THR A 20 7.20 -1.58 23.00
N GLN A 21 8.43 -2.04 22.99
CA GLN A 21 9.53 -1.41 22.26
C GLN A 21 9.36 -1.59 20.74
N LEU A 22 9.03 -2.80 20.26
CA LEU A 22 8.72 -3.05 18.86
C LEU A 22 7.58 -2.16 18.35
N TRP A 23 6.56 -1.92 19.18
CA TRP A 23 5.47 -0.99 18.86
C TRP A 23 5.94 0.46 18.81
N LYS A 24 6.75 0.88 19.77
CA LYS A 24 7.31 2.23 19.82
C LYS A 24 8.27 2.49 18.67
N ASP A 25 9.08 1.52 18.27
CA ASP A 25 10.07 1.67 17.20
C ASP A 25 9.50 1.46 15.80
N SER A 26 8.30 0.88 15.67
CA SER A 26 7.70 0.63 14.36
C SER A 26 7.12 1.90 13.74
N ARG A 27 7.11 2.00 12.40
CA ARG A 27 6.44 3.10 11.67
C ARG A 27 4.97 3.16 12.04
N LEU A 28 4.45 4.36 12.29
CA LEU A 28 3.07 4.62 12.71
C LEU A 28 2.68 3.92 14.03
N SER A 29 3.63 3.40 14.81
CA SER A 29 3.40 2.56 15.98
C SER A 29 2.69 1.23 15.67
N ILE A 30 2.85 0.70 14.47
CA ILE A 30 2.27 -0.59 14.05
C ILE A 30 3.42 -1.50 13.60
N PRO A 31 3.64 -2.66 14.27
CA PRO A 31 4.69 -3.59 13.87
C PRO A 31 4.45 -4.09 12.44
N PRO A 32 5.54 -4.40 11.68
CA PRO A 32 5.43 -4.87 10.30
C PRO A 32 4.56 -6.11 10.15
N LEU A 33 4.58 -7.00 11.16
CA LEU A 33 3.78 -8.24 11.19
C LEU A 33 2.27 -7.99 11.11
N ILE A 34 1.78 -6.89 11.68
CA ILE A 34 0.36 -6.50 11.64
C ILE A 34 0.11 -5.53 10.48
N ARG A 35 1.05 -4.62 10.21
CA ARG A 35 0.92 -3.58 9.20
C ARG A 35 0.79 -4.17 7.79
N ILE A 36 1.61 -5.17 7.44
CA ILE A 36 1.61 -5.76 6.10
C ILE A 36 0.27 -6.47 5.80
N PRO A 37 -0.24 -7.41 6.63
CA PRO A 37 -1.53 -8.03 6.34
C PRO A 37 -2.71 -7.06 6.44
N ALA A 38 -2.68 -6.09 7.34
CA ALA A 38 -3.71 -5.05 7.40
C ALA A 38 -3.74 -4.20 6.11
N ALA A 39 -2.58 -3.81 5.59
CA ALA A 39 -2.48 -3.09 4.32
C ALA A 39 -2.94 -3.96 3.14
N ALA A 40 -2.63 -5.24 3.12
CA ALA A 40 -3.08 -6.19 2.11
C ALA A 40 -4.63 -6.30 2.10
N LEU A 41 -5.24 -6.47 3.28
CA LEU A 41 -6.69 -6.56 3.43
C LEU A 41 -7.41 -5.26 3.05
N THR A 42 -6.92 -4.11 3.52
CA THR A 42 -7.51 -2.80 3.17
C THR A 42 -7.39 -2.51 1.68
N SER A 43 -6.25 -2.81 1.06
CA SER A 43 -6.05 -2.66 -0.38
C SER A 43 -6.91 -3.63 -1.19
N PHE A 44 -7.11 -4.87 -0.70
CA PHE A 44 -8.01 -5.83 -1.32
C PHE A 44 -9.46 -5.33 -1.29
N THR A 45 -9.95 -4.87 -0.13
CA THR A 45 -11.33 -4.40 0.00
C THR A 45 -11.61 -3.15 -0.84
N LEU A 46 -10.67 -2.19 -0.86
CA LEU A 46 -10.77 -1.01 -1.72
C LEU A 46 -10.73 -1.38 -3.20
N GLY A 47 -9.81 -2.26 -3.59
CA GLY A 47 -9.72 -2.76 -4.96
C GLY A 47 -10.95 -3.54 -5.40
N MET A 48 -11.49 -4.35 -4.50
CA MET A 48 -12.73 -5.08 -4.73
C MET A 48 -13.92 -4.12 -4.93
N ALA A 49 -14.06 -3.09 -4.11
CA ALA A 49 -15.11 -2.09 -4.25
C ALA A 49 -15.03 -1.34 -5.60
N LEU A 50 -13.83 -0.87 -5.97
CA LEU A 50 -13.59 -0.21 -7.25
C LEU A 50 -13.82 -1.13 -8.46
N GLY A 51 -13.32 -2.36 -8.38
CA GLY A 51 -13.50 -3.36 -9.43
C GLY A 51 -14.95 -3.81 -9.57
N LEU A 52 -15.69 -3.93 -8.47
CA LEU A 52 -17.12 -4.26 -8.45
C LEU A 52 -17.93 -3.13 -9.14
N ALA A 53 -17.67 -1.89 -8.80
CA ALA A 53 -18.34 -0.75 -9.41
C ALA A 53 -18.06 -0.64 -10.92
N HIS A 54 -16.80 -0.79 -11.32
CA HIS A 54 -16.41 -0.76 -12.73
C HIS A 54 -16.91 -1.97 -13.51
N GLY A 55 -16.70 -3.17 -12.99
CA GLY A 55 -17.06 -4.43 -13.61
C GLY A 55 -18.56 -4.60 -13.79
N SER A 56 -19.38 -4.23 -12.80
CA SER A 56 -20.84 -4.25 -12.93
C SER A 56 -21.33 -3.32 -14.03
N LYS A 57 -20.78 -2.09 -14.09
CA LYS A 57 -21.11 -1.12 -15.15
C LYS A 57 -20.78 -1.67 -16.54
N MET A 58 -19.58 -2.22 -16.71
CA MET A 58 -19.15 -2.79 -17.99
C MET A 58 -19.98 -4.04 -18.38
N ALA A 59 -20.27 -4.92 -17.43
CA ALA A 59 -21.13 -6.09 -17.66
C ALA A 59 -22.55 -5.68 -18.08
N GLY A 60 -23.10 -4.63 -17.48
CA GLY A 60 -24.39 -4.10 -17.86
C GLY A 60 -24.44 -3.49 -19.25
N LEU A 61 -23.38 -2.80 -19.66
CA LEU A 61 -23.25 -2.27 -21.01
C LEU A 61 -23.13 -3.40 -22.06
N ARG A 62 -22.32 -4.42 -21.75
CA ARG A 62 -22.15 -5.61 -22.59
C ARG A 62 -23.49 -6.36 -22.75
N PHE A 63 -24.19 -6.63 -21.64
CA PHE A 63 -25.49 -7.28 -21.68
C PHE A 63 -26.50 -6.53 -22.58
N ARG A 64 -26.55 -5.20 -22.47
CA ARG A 64 -27.43 -4.39 -23.34
C ARG A 64 -27.04 -4.46 -24.83
N ALA A 65 -25.76 -4.44 -25.14
CA ALA A 65 -25.27 -4.57 -26.49
C ALA A 65 -25.62 -5.95 -27.11
N GLU A 66 -25.42 -7.02 -26.34
CA GLU A 66 -25.70 -8.39 -26.77
C GLU A 66 -27.20 -8.64 -27.02
N HIS A 67 -28.09 -7.96 -26.28
CA HIS A 67 -29.54 -8.17 -26.34
C HIS A 67 -30.27 -7.03 -27.05
N ALA A 68 -29.56 -6.11 -27.71
CA ALA A 68 -30.17 -4.94 -28.38
C ALA A 68 -31.14 -5.34 -29.49
N HIS A 69 -30.89 -6.45 -30.19
CA HIS A 69 -31.72 -6.95 -31.30
C HIS A 69 -32.95 -7.79 -30.86
N ARG A 70 -33.05 -8.10 -29.54
CA ARG A 70 -34.14 -8.94 -28.99
C ARG A 70 -34.75 -8.29 -27.76
N LEU A 71 -35.30 -7.10 -27.93
CA LEU A 71 -36.00 -6.44 -26.82
C LEU A 71 -37.34 -7.15 -26.54
N PRO A 72 -37.70 -7.38 -25.26
CA PRO A 72 -38.97 -7.99 -24.89
C PRO A 72 -40.16 -7.13 -25.29
N THR A 73 -41.26 -7.76 -25.71
CA THR A 73 -42.53 -7.09 -26.01
C THR A 73 -43.59 -7.32 -24.94
N THR A 74 -43.39 -8.30 -24.06
CA THR A 74 -44.35 -8.67 -23.02
C THR A 74 -43.86 -8.25 -21.63
N THR A 75 -44.76 -8.02 -20.67
CA THR A 75 -44.44 -7.62 -19.30
C THR A 75 -43.58 -8.69 -18.59
N THR A 76 -43.89 -9.97 -18.76
CA THR A 76 -43.11 -11.08 -18.25
C THR A 76 -41.71 -11.12 -18.87
N GLY A 77 -41.61 -10.80 -20.18
CA GLY A 77 -40.31 -10.70 -20.87
C GLY A 77 -39.40 -9.60 -20.30
N TRP A 78 -39.95 -8.45 -19.97
CA TRP A 78 -39.25 -7.38 -19.31
C TRP A 78 -38.75 -7.73 -17.92
N TYR A 79 -39.55 -8.43 -17.14
CA TYR A 79 -39.16 -8.95 -15.83
C TYR A 79 -37.96 -9.90 -15.95
N LEU A 80 -37.99 -10.87 -16.85
CA LEU A 80 -36.93 -11.82 -17.08
C LEU A 80 -35.63 -11.10 -17.62
N TYR A 81 -35.79 -10.13 -18.49
CA TYR A 81 -34.69 -9.33 -19.00
C TYR A 81 -33.96 -8.58 -17.88
N HIS A 82 -34.69 -7.90 -16.99
CA HIS A 82 -34.11 -7.19 -15.87
C HIS A 82 -33.47 -8.14 -14.85
N LYS A 83 -34.08 -9.28 -14.58
CA LYS A 83 -33.53 -10.31 -13.70
C LYS A 83 -32.20 -10.85 -14.25
N SER A 84 -32.18 -11.23 -15.52
CA SER A 84 -30.97 -11.71 -16.20
C SER A 84 -29.87 -10.64 -16.23
N LYS A 85 -30.23 -9.39 -16.58
CA LYS A 85 -29.28 -8.26 -16.55
C LYS A 85 -28.66 -8.08 -15.18
N ASN A 86 -29.44 -8.07 -14.10
CA ASN A 86 -28.94 -7.88 -12.75
C ASN A 86 -27.99 -9.02 -12.34
N TYR A 87 -28.28 -10.25 -12.77
CA TYR A 87 -27.38 -11.38 -12.54
C TYR A 87 -26.03 -11.20 -13.25
N HIS A 88 -26.06 -10.77 -14.51
CA HIS A 88 -24.84 -10.47 -15.26
C HIS A 88 -24.05 -9.32 -14.66
N LEU A 89 -24.71 -8.26 -14.15
CA LEU A 89 -24.07 -7.16 -13.44
C LEU A 89 -23.35 -7.66 -12.18
N ALA A 90 -24.04 -8.42 -11.35
CA ALA A 90 -23.50 -8.93 -10.09
C ALA A 90 -22.29 -9.85 -10.33
N PHE A 91 -22.41 -10.80 -11.24
CA PHE A 91 -21.33 -11.74 -11.56
C PHE A 91 -20.13 -11.04 -12.22
N GLY A 92 -20.38 -10.16 -13.18
CA GLY A 92 -19.33 -9.38 -13.85
C GLY A 92 -18.60 -8.44 -12.88
N GLY A 93 -19.35 -7.78 -12.00
CA GLY A 93 -18.83 -6.97 -10.92
C GLY A 93 -17.95 -7.76 -9.96
N LEU A 94 -18.42 -8.90 -9.47
CA LEU A 94 -17.68 -9.75 -8.54
C LEU A 94 -16.37 -10.26 -9.15
N LYS A 95 -16.43 -10.76 -10.39
CA LYS A 95 -15.24 -11.24 -11.11
C LYS A 95 -14.16 -10.16 -11.25
N GLU A 96 -14.54 -8.95 -11.68
CA GLU A 96 -13.60 -7.85 -11.83
C GLU A 96 -13.18 -7.30 -10.47
N GLY A 97 -14.07 -7.28 -9.47
CA GLY A 97 -13.78 -6.89 -8.09
C GLY A 97 -12.67 -7.72 -7.47
N VAL A 98 -12.80 -9.04 -7.50
CA VAL A 98 -11.76 -9.95 -6.97
C VAL A 98 -10.44 -9.77 -7.72
N LYS A 99 -10.47 -9.64 -9.04
CA LYS A 99 -9.27 -9.46 -9.86
C LYS A 99 -8.52 -8.16 -9.54
N VAL A 100 -9.24 -7.04 -9.44
CA VAL A 100 -8.64 -5.73 -9.09
C VAL A 100 -8.18 -5.73 -7.64
N GLY A 101 -8.99 -6.28 -6.72
CA GLY A 101 -8.65 -6.41 -5.31
C GLY A 101 -7.37 -7.21 -5.09
N ALA A 102 -7.25 -8.38 -5.72
CA ALA A 102 -6.05 -9.20 -5.63
C ALA A 102 -4.80 -8.49 -6.18
N ARG A 103 -4.92 -7.79 -7.31
CA ARG A 103 -3.80 -7.01 -7.88
C ARG A 103 -3.32 -5.90 -6.94
N LEU A 104 -4.26 -5.13 -6.38
CA LEU A 104 -3.92 -4.05 -5.45
C LEU A 104 -3.34 -4.59 -4.15
N SER A 105 -3.87 -5.70 -3.64
CA SER A 105 -3.34 -6.37 -2.45
C SER A 105 -1.89 -6.82 -2.64
N VAL A 106 -1.57 -7.47 -3.76
CA VAL A 106 -0.20 -7.91 -4.08
C VAL A 106 0.75 -6.72 -4.21
N LEU A 107 0.35 -5.66 -4.94
CA LEU A 107 1.19 -4.46 -5.09
C LEU A 107 1.42 -3.74 -3.77
N SER A 108 0.39 -3.63 -2.93
CA SER A 108 0.49 -3.04 -1.60
C SER A 108 1.41 -3.85 -0.69
N THR A 109 1.25 -5.16 -0.68
CA THR A 109 2.12 -6.07 0.09
C THR A 109 3.58 -5.93 -0.36
N ALA A 110 3.83 -5.97 -1.66
CA ALA A 110 5.17 -5.79 -2.22
C ALA A 110 5.79 -4.44 -1.82
N MET A 111 4.99 -3.36 -1.82
CA MET A 111 5.45 -2.05 -1.39
C MET A 111 5.87 -2.02 0.08
N PHE A 112 5.03 -2.53 0.98
CA PHE A 112 5.33 -2.53 2.41
C PHE A 112 6.45 -3.50 2.80
N CYS A 113 6.59 -4.62 2.08
CA CYS A 113 7.74 -5.50 2.23
C CYS A 113 9.04 -4.83 1.77
N ALA A 114 9.03 -4.17 0.61
CA ALA A 114 10.17 -3.44 0.11
C ALA A 114 10.55 -2.27 1.04
N GLU A 115 9.55 -1.49 1.53
CA GLU A 115 9.78 -0.43 2.50
C GLU A 115 10.45 -0.96 3.78
N ASN A 116 9.93 -2.06 4.33
CA ASN A 116 10.52 -2.69 5.51
C ASN A 116 11.95 -3.19 5.26
N LEU A 117 12.21 -3.74 4.08
CA LEU A 117 13.54 -4.18 3.69
C LEU A 117 14.53 -3.01 3.63
N PHE A 118 14.14 -1.89 3.00
CA PHE A 118 14.98 -0.69 2.95
C PHE A 118 15.19 -0.06 4.33
N ASP A 119 14.17 -0.08 5.21
CA ASP A 119 14.29 0.39 6.58
C ASP A 119 15.32 -0.42 7.38
N VAL A 120 15.27 -1.75 7.25
CA VAL A 120 16.23 -2.65 7.92
C VAL A 120 17.65 -2.44 7.35
N TYR A 121 17.78 -2.34 6.03
CA TYR A 121 19.09 -2.15 5.38
C TYR A 121 19.74 -0.80 5.73
N ARG A 122 18.95 0.28 5.80
CA ARG A 122 19.45 1.63 6.11
C ARG A 122 19.52 1.93 7.61
N GLY A 123 18.83 1.15 8.45
CA GLY A 123 18.71 1.43 9.88
C GLY A 123 17.94 2.73 10.22
N THR A 124 17.29 3.37 9.22
CA THR A 124 16.54 4.62 9.36
C THR A 124 15.17 4.50 8.72
N LYS A 125 14.16 5.10 9.35
CA LYS A 125 12.75 5.02 8.92
C LYS A 125 12.30 6.37 8.36
N ASP A 126 12.81 6.72 7.19
CA ASP A 126 12.61 8.02 6.54
C ASP A 126 11.76 7.90 5.27
N ILE A 127 11.32 9.07 4.75
CA ILE A 127 10.66 9.22 3.46
C ILE A 127 11.45 8.56 2.31
N PHE A 128 12.79 8.58 2.38
CA PHE A 128 13.64 7.98 1.34
C PHE A 128 13.43 6.49 1.18
N SER A 129 13.26 5.74 2.28
CA SER A 129 12.98 4.29 2.21
C SER A 129 11.66 4.02 1.52
N THR A 130 10.63 4.83 1.80
CA THR A 130 9.30 4.73 1.15
C THR A 130 9.37 5.08 -0.34
N VAL A 131 10.12 6.10 -0.71
CA VAL A 131 10.34 6.48 -2.12
C VAL A 131 11.08 5.38 -2.88
N MET A 132 12.16 4.83 -2.30
CA MET A 132 12.91 3.73 -2.90
C MET A 132 12.04 2.47 -3.06
N ALA A 133 11.23 2.14 -2.06
CA ALA A 133 10.28 1.03 -2.13
C ALA A 133 9.25 1.22 -3.25
N SER A 134 8.67 2.41 -3.37
CA SER A 134 7.68 2.71 -4.41
C SER A 134 8.28 2.65 -5.81
N LEU A 135 9.52 3.14 -5.99
CA LEU A 135 10.24 3.05 -7.26
C LEU A 135 10.63 1.61 -7.59
N ALA A 136 11.07 0.82 -6.60
CA ALA A 136 11.40 -0.59 -6.79
C ALA A 136 10.16 -1.39 -7.24
N VAL A 137 9.01 -1.16 -6.62
CA VAL A 137 7.76 -1.82 -7.02
C VAL A 137 7.29 -1.34 -8.39
N ALA A 138 7.36 -0.04 -8.69
CA ALA A 138 7.03 0.50 -10.02
C ALA A 138 7.95 -0.06 -11.11
N GLY A 139 9.25 -0.18 -10.83
CA GLY A 139 10.23 -0.78 -11.73
C GLY A 139 9.98 -2.28 -11.94
N GLY A 140 9.79 -3.03 -10.86
CA GLY A 140 9.46 -4.46 -10.92
C GLY A 140 8.16 -4.74 -11.68
N PHE A 141 7.13 -3.93 -11.44
CA PHE A 141 5.87 -4.02 -12.17
C PHE A 141 6.05 -3.74 -13.67
N SER A 142 6.84 -2.72 -14.02
CA SER A 142 7.13 -2.36 -15.41
C SER A 142 7.93 -3.45 -16.13
N PHE A 143 8.91 -4.01 -15.43
CA PHE A 143 9.72 -5.12 -15.96
C PHE A 143 8.87 -6.38 -16.20
N TRP A 144 8.04 -6.75 -15.21
CA TRP A 144 7.14 -7.90 -15.33
C TRP A 144 6.16 -7.79 -16.51
N ASN A 145 5.62 -6.58 -16.72
CA ASN A 145 4.68 -6.31 -17.82
C ASN A 145 5.36 -5.98 -19.15
N ARG A 146 6.70 -6.00 -19.21
CA ARG A 146 7.49 -5.67 -20.42
C ARG A 146 7.10 -4.32 -21.03
N PHE A 147 6.92 -3.30 -20.19
CA PHE A 147 6.57 -1.96 -20.64
C PHE A 147 7.69 -1.33 -21.47
N SER A 148 7.31 -0.47 -22.42
CA SER A 148 8.24 0.38 -23.14
C SER A 148 8.94 1.35 -22.17
N ALA A 149 10.10 1.89 -22.57
CA ALA A 149 10.85 2.85 -21.75
C ALA A 149 9.98 4.07 -21.38
N ALA A 150 9.13 4.54 -22.29
CA ALA A 150 8.24 5.68 -22.06
C ALA A 150 7.14 5.36 -21.01
N GLU A 151 6.58 4.16 -21.05
CA GLU A 151 5.57 3.71 -20.08
C GLU A 151 6.19 3.41 -18.71
N THR A 152 7.40 2.84 -18.69
CA THR A 152 8.19 2.65 -17.48
C THR A 152 8.45 3.98 -16.79
N ALA A 153 8.88 5.00 -17.54
CA ALA A 153 9.09 6.34 -17.00
C ALA A 153 7.80 6.98 -16.45
N ARG A 154 6.66 6.78 -17.12
CA ARG A 154 5.35 7.24 -16.61
C ARG A 154 4.95 6.54 -15.33
N THR A 155 5.18 5.23 -15.24
CA THR A 155 4.89 4.43 -14.05
C THR A 155 5.82 4.82 -12.90
N ALA A 156 7.11 4.99 -13.16
CA ALA A 156 8.08 5.46 -12.17
C ALA A 156 7.73 6.85 -11.62
N ARG A 157 7.30 7.80 -12.48
CA ARG A 157 6.83 9.12 -12.02
C ARG A 157 5.60 9.03 -11.10
N LYS A 158 4.66 8.12 -11.38
CA LYS A 158 3.51 7.87 -10.52
C LYS A 158 3.96 7.24 -9.19
N GLY A 159 4.85 6.26 -9.24
CA GLY A 159 5.47 5.66 -8.06
C GLY A 159 6.20 6.68 -7.20
N LEU A 160 7.00 7.57 -7.81
CA LEU A 160 7.69 8.65 -7.12
C LEU A 160 6.72 9.59 -6.40
N LYS A 161 5.68 10.07 -7.09
CA LYS A 161 4.65 10.94 -6.49
C LYS A 161 3.95 10.26 -5.32
N PHE A 162 3.60 8.99 -5.47
CA PHE A 162 2.97 8.21 -4.41
C PHE A 162 3.93 8.01 -3.23
N GLY A 163 5.17 7.63 -3.49
CA GLY A 163 6.18 7.45 -2.45
C GLY A 163 6.48 8.72 -1.67
N LEU A 164 6.57 9.88 -2.35
CA LEU A 164 6.74 11.18 -1.71
C LEU A 164 5.53 11.57 -0.86
N ALA A 165 4.31 11.46 -1.41
CA ALA A 165 3.09 11.82 -0.69
C ALA A 165 2.89 10.93 0.54
N TYR A 166 3.00 9.62 0.38
CA TYR A 166 2.82 8.66 1.46
C TYR A 166 3.93 8.74 2.50
N GLY A 167 5.19 8.86 2.07
CA GLY A 167 6.34 9.03 2.97
C GLY A 167 6.25 10.34 3.75
N ALA A 168 5.86 11.46 3.11
CA ALA A 168 5.66 12.73 3.81
C ALA A 168 4.57 12.62 4.90
N ILE A 169 3.44 11.96 4.61
CA ILE A 169 2.39 11.72 5.61
C ILE A 169 2.93 10.90 6.79
N GLN A 170 3.72 9.86 6.53
CA GLN A 170 4.34 9.04 7.57
C GLN A 170 5.29 9.84 8.44
N ASP A 171 6.13 10.70 7.83
CA ASP A 171 7.10 11.52 8.54
C ASP A 171 6.40 12.59 9.38
N VAL A 172 5.34 13.24 8.86
CA VAL A 172 4.51 14.19 9.62
C VAL A 172 3.88 13.52 10.84
N VAL A 173 3.32 12.32 10.68
CA VAL A 173 2.74 11.57 11.81
C VAL A 173 3.83 11.15 12.80
N SER A 174 5.02 10.80 12.33
CA SER A 174 6.16 10.44 13.18
C SER A 174 6.64 11.65 14.00
N LEU A 175 6.74 12.83 13.38
CA LEU A 175 7.07 14.10 14.05
C LEU A 175 6.00 14.50 15.07
N ALA A 176 4.72 14.37 14.74
CA ALA A 176 3.61 14.63 15.66
C ALA A 176 3.63 13.72 16.90
N LYS A 177 4.20 12.51 16.77
CA LYS A 177 4.42 11.56 17.87
C LYS A 177 5.75 11.78 18.61
N GLY A 178 6.50 12.85 18.28
CA GLY A 178 7.78 13.17 18.93
C GLY A 178 8.93 12.24 18.55
N ARG A 179 8.84 11.52 17.42
CA ARG A 179 9.92 10.63 16.99
C ARG A 179 10.97 11.39 16.20
N PRO A 180 12.27 11.10 16.43
CA PRO A 180 13.32 11.70 15.64
C PRO A 180 13.26 11.19 14.20
N VAL A 181 13.22 12.10 13.24
CA VAL A 181 13.37 11.80 11.81
C VAL A 181 14.80 12.20 11.42
N SER A 182 15.55 11.30 10.82
CA SER A 182 17.01 11.44 10.62
C SER A 182 17.38 12.72 9.89
N TYR A 183 16.64 13.14 8.87
CA TYR A 183 16.94 14.38 8.15
C TYR A 183 16.61 15.63 8.95
N VAL A 184 15.61 15.60 9.84
CA VAL A 184 15.29 16.74 10.74
C VAL A 184 16.38 16.92 11.78
N GLU A 185 16.90 15.82 12.35
CA GLU A 185 18.04 15.87 13.25
C GLU A 185 19.31 16.36 12.56
N TRP A 186 19.55 15.92 11.33
CA TRP A 186 20.67 16.39 10.53
C TRP A 186 20.60 17.91 10.29
N ILE A 187 19.44 18.42 9.86
CA ILE A 187 19.19 19.86 9.67
C ILE A 187 19.39 20.61 10.99
N ARG A 188 18.81 20.12 12.08
CA ARG A 188 18.93 20.74 13.41
C ARG A 188 20.38 20.85 13.88
N ARG A 189 21.17 19.79 13.64
CA ARG A 189 22.61 19.79 13.96
C ARG A 189 23.40 20.79 13.12
N HIS A 190 23.05 20.96 11.85
CA HIS A 190 23.75 21.91 10.96
C HIS A 190 23.37 23.36 11.26
N ILE A 191 22.09 23.64 11.50
CA ILE A 191 21.62 24.97 11.90
C ILE A 191 22.20 25.34 13.27
N GLY A 192 22.18 24.45 14.25
CA GLY A 192 22.77 24.70 15.57
C GLY A 192 24.26 24.97 15.53
N LYS A 193 25.01 24.32 14.62
CA LYS A 193 26.45 24.63 14.41
C LYS A 193 26.67 26.00 13.74
N ALA A 194 25.82 26.39 12.80
CA ALA A 194 25.90 27.69 12.14
C ALA A 194 25.66 28.84 13.15
N THR A 195 24.64 28.69 14.02
CA THR A 195 24.35 29.69 15.06
C THR A 195 25.49 29.85 16.07
N GLN A 196 26.15 28.74 16.47
CA GLN A 196 27.31 28.77 17.36
C GLN A 196 28.56 29.39 16.72
N LEU A 197 28.70 29.29 15.41
CA LEU A 197 29.82 29.92 14.68
C LEU A 197 29.61 31.43 14.56
N ASP A 198 28.39 31.89 14.31
CA ASP A 198 28.05 33.32 14.27
C ASP A 198 28.24 33.99 15.65
N GLU A 199 27.88 33.32 16.73
CA GLU A 199 28.05 33.84 18.10
C GLU A 199 29.55 33.98 18.47
N LYS A 200 30.40 33.07 17.97
CA LYS A 200 31.88 33.14 18.17
C LYS A 200 32.58 34.17 17.33
N THR A 201 32.01 34.62 16.21
CA THR A 201 32.55 35.64 15.33
C THR A 201 32.15 37.07 15.73
N THR A 202 31.14 37.20 16.59
CA THR A 202 30.64 38.50 17.08
C THR A 202 31.19 38.90 18.48
N THR A 203 31.94 38.04 19.12
CA THR A 203 32.70 38.31 20.36
C THR A 203 34.19 38.45 20.10
#